data_d0d5d120608eb4074ef5bdf2d920e120
#
_entry.id   d0d5d120608eb4074ef5bdf2d920e120
#
_cell.length_a   1.000
_cell.length_b   1.000
_cell.length_c   1.000
_cell.angle_alpha   90.00
_cell.angle_beta   90.00
_cell.angle_gamma   90.00
#
_symmetry.space_group_name_H-M   'P 1'
#
loop_
_entity.id
_entity.type
_entity.pdbx_description
1 polymer ?
#
loop_
_entity_poly.entity_id
_entity_poly.type
_entity_poly.pdbx_seq_one_letter_code
_entity_poly.pdbx_strand_id
1 'polypeptide(L)'
;QREMGINRPKIGYLAGVWDFVHAGHVLALEEARKQCDYLIVGLGENPHIGNPGKNIPIMSLEERYRMLKANKFVDAIIIYADEYESKTLDAWLPYDVRFMGEDHKNDDWSYIKKPIIFLSRKHKWSSGNIRNRVLEAKK
;
A
#
# COMPACT_ATOMS: atom_id res chain seq x y z
N GLN A 1 -12.38 -9.37 -17.32
CA GLN A 1 -13.29 -9.85 -18.34
C GLN A 1 -14.26 -10.89 -17.82
N ARG A 2 -15.55 -10.67 -18.00
CA ARG A 2 -16.59 -11.51 -17.41
C ARG A 2 -17.46 -12.09 -18.50
N GLU A 3 -16.87 -12.95 -19.30
CA GLU A 3 -17.53 -13.54 -20.43
C GLU A 3 -18.08 -14.91 -20.13
N MET A 4 -19.11 -15.32 -20.84
CA MET A 4 -19.65 -16.69 -20.82
C MET A 4 -20.02 -17.17 -19.43
N GLY A 5 -20.43 -16.28 -18.54
CA GLY A 5 -20.80 -16.63 -17.17
C GLY A 5 -19.63 -16.93 -16.26
N ILE A 6 -18.39 -16.82 -16.75
CA ILE A 6 -17.20 -17.02 -15.95
C ILE A 6 -16.77 -15.66 -15.41
N ASN A 7 -16.79 -15.52 -14.08
CA ASN A 7 -16.39 -14.30 -13.42
C ASN A 7 -15.02 -14.49 -12.80
N ARG A 8 -14.01 -13.87 -13.42
CA ARG A 8 -12.69 -13.78 -12.85
C ARG A 8 -12.70 -12.68 -11.76
N PRO A 9 -12.14 -12.94 -10.57
CA PRO A 9 -12.08 -11.90 -9.55
C PRO A 9 -11.26 -10.70 -10.03
N LYS A 10 -11.72 -9.51 -9.67
CA LYS A 10 -10.99 -8.27 -9.92
C LYS A 10 -9.90 -8.14 -8.86
N ILE A 11 -8.66 -8.13 -9.29
CA ILE A 11 -7.50 -8.08 -8.40
C ILE A 11 -7.00 -6.65 -8.29
N GLY A 12 -6.91 -6.16 -7.04
CA GLY A 12 -6.32 -4.86 -6.74
C GLY A 12 -4.94 -5.01 -6.13
N TYR A 13 -4.10 -4.01 -6.27
CA TYR A 13 -2.76 -3.96 -5.70
C TYR A 13 -2.50 -2.61 -5.04
N LEU A 14 -2.05 -2.65 -3.79
CA LEU A 14 -1.71 -1.48 -2.99
C LEU A 14 -0.38 -1.74 -2.30
N ALA A 15 0.63 -0.95 -2.62
CA ALA A 15 1.97 -1.09 -2.05
C ALA A 15 2.25 -0.01 -1.02
N GLY A 16 3.06 -0.34 -0.03
CA GLY A 16 3.48 0.61 0.98
C GLY A 16 4.49 0.01 1.94
N VAL A 17 4.86 0.79 2.94
CA VAL A 17 5.82 0.40 3.98
C VAL A 17 5.09 -0.16 5.20
N TRP A 18 3.92 0.37 5.50
CA TRP A 18 3.04 -0.07 6.57
C TRP A 18 3.70 -0.01 7.95
N ASP A 19 4.48 1.05 8.17
CA ASP A 19 5.11 1.31 9.45
C ASP A 19 4.05 1.90 10.39
N PHE A 20 3.97 1.39 11.63
CA PHE A 20 2.95 1.83 12.59
C PHE A 20 1.54 1.79 11.98
N VAL A 21 1.03 0.63 11.62
CA VAL A 21 -0.31 0.52 11.05
C VAL A 21 -1.30 1.29 11.93
N HIS A 22 -1.99 2.24 11.32
CA HIS A 22 -2.87 3.17 12.01
C HIS A 22 -4.20 3.31 11.26
N ALA A 23 -5.07 4.16 11.78
CA ALA A 23 -6.41 4.33 11.21
C ALA A 23 -6.39 4.73 9.73
N GLY A 24 -5.43 5.55 9.32
CA GLY A 24 -5.28 5.92 7.91
C GLY A 24 -4.98 4.73 7.01
N HIS A 25 -4.11 3.84 7.47
CA HIS A 25 -3.81 2.60 6.75
C HIS A 25 -5.04 1.70 6.65
N VAL A 26 -5.79 1.57 7.74
CA VAL A 26 -7.00 0.73 7.76
C VAL A 26 -8.05 1.27 6.79
N LEU A 27 -8.25 2.58 6.76
CA LEU A 27 -9.19 3.19 5.82
C LEU A 27 -8.76 2.97 4.37
N ALA A 28 -7.47 3.10 4.07
CA ALA A 28 -6.97 2.87 2.72
C ALA A 28 -7.19 1.42 2.28
N LEU A 29 -6.91 0.47 3.16
CA LEU A 29 -7.14 -0.94 2.89
C LEU A 29 -8.62 -1.24 2.68
N GLU A 30 -9.48 -0.69 3.52
CA GLU A 30 -10.93 -0.86 3.41
C GLU A 30 -11.46 -0.28 2.10
N GLU A 31 -11.06 0.94 1.77
CA GLU A 31 -11.51 1.62 0.56
C GLU A 31 -11.05 0.88 -0.70
N ALA A 32 -9.80 0.40 -0.72
CA ALA A 32 -9.28 -0.39 -1.81
C ALA A 32 -10.04 -1.70 -1.96
N ARG A 33 -10.24 -2.41 -0.86
CA ARG A 33 -10.91 -3.72 -0.88
C ARG A 33 -12.35 -3.65 -1.35
N LYS A 34 -13.02 -2.53 -1.09
CA LYS A 34 -14.40 -2.31 -1.59
C LYS A 34 -14.46 -2.19 -3.11
N GLN A 35 -13.35 -1.90 -3.76
CA GLN A 35 -13.30 -1.66 -5.20
C GLN A 35 -12.67 -2.83 -5.98
N CYS A 36 -12.39 -3.94 -5.29
CA CYS A 36 -11.88 -5.14 -5.92
C CYS A 36 -12.37 -6.37 -5.17
N ASP A 37 -12.14 -7.54 -5.75
CA ASP A 37 -12.57 -8.82 -5.14
C ASP A 37 -11.44 -9.47 -4.34
N TYR A 38 -10.21 -9.12 -4.65
CA TYR A 38 -9.02 -9.71 -4.05
C TYR A 38 -7.92 -8.64 -3.99
N LEU A 39 -7.46 -8.33 -2.80
CA LEU A 39 -6.46 -7.26 -2.61
C LEU A 39 -5.10 -7.85 -2.26
N ILE A 40 -4.13 -7.60 -3.13
CA ILE A 40 -2.74 -7.91 -2.89
C ILE A 40 -2.09 -6.65 -2.31
N VAL A 41 -1.40 -6.80 -1.19
CA VAL A 41 -0.70 -5.70 -0.54
C VAL A 41 0.81 -5.91 -0.68
N GLY A 42 1.49 -4.93 -1.23
CA GLY A 42 2.94 -4.91 -1.30
C GLY A 42 3.52 -4.33 -0.03
N LEU A 43 4.49 -5.03 0.56
CA LEU A 43 5.16 -4.61 1.79
C LEU A 43 6.64 -4.38 1.49
N GLY A 44 7.08 -3.11 1.58
CA GLY A 44 8.46 -2.72 1.31
C GLY A 44 9.38 -2.95 2.50
N GLU A 45 10.44 -3.70 2.27
CA GLU A 45 11.43 -3.96 3.32
C GLU A 45 12.31 -2.74 3.57
N ASN A 46 12.93 -2.22 2.52
CA ASN A 46 13.88 -1.12 2.60
C ASN A 46 13.46 0.01 1.66
N PRO A 47 12.43 0.80 2.03
CA PRO A 47 11.87 1.82 1.13
C PRO A 47 12.85 2.93 0.77
N HIS A 48 13.89 3.13 1.59
CA HIS A 48 14.91 4.15 1.37
C HIS A 48 15.92 3.78 0.29
N ILE A 49 16.04 2.49 -0.05
CA ILE A 49 16.94 2.03 -1.12
C ILE A 49 16.25 2.31 -2.46
N GLY A 50 16.87 3.14 -3.28
CA GLY A 50 16.32 3.59 -4.55
C GLY A 50 15.37 4.79 -4.41
N ASN A 51 15.10 5.23 -3.18
CA ASN A 51 14.29 6.41 -2.90
C ASN A 51 14.80 7.08 -1.62
N PRO A 52 15.90 7.85 -1.69
CA PRO A 52 16.55 8.39 -0.50
C PRO A 52 15.70 9.38 0.29
N GLY A 53 14.61 9.87 -0.29
CA GLY A 53 13.67 10.74 0.44
C GLY A 53 12.79 9.99 1.43
N LYS A 54 12.77 8.67 1.37
CA LYS A 54 11.93 7.87 2.28
C LYS A 54 12.66 7.55 3.58
N ASN A 55 11.87 7.54 4.66
CA ASN A 55 12.37 7.18 5.99
C ASN A 55 12.66 5.69 6.10
N ILE A 56 13.64 5.35 6.93
CA ILE A 56 13.88 3.96 7.33
C ILE A 56 12.75 3.57 8.28
N PRO A 57 12.09 2.43 8.07
CA PRO A 57 11.02 1.99 8.96
C PRO A 57 11.53 1.78 10.39
N ILE A 58 10.71 2.13 11.37
CA ILE A 58 11.02 1.90 12.78
C ILE A 58 10.67 0.46 13.17
N MET A 59 9.52 -0.05 12.70
CA MET A 59 9.13 -1.42 12.97
C MET A 59 9.86 -2.38 12.03
N SER A 60 10.20 -3.55 12.53
CA SER A 60 10.84 -4.58 11.73
C SER A 60 9.92 -5.07 10.61
N LEU A 61 10.49 -5.73 9.62
CA LEU A 61 9.71 -6.32 8.54
C LEU A 61 8.70 -7.32 9.08
N GLU A 62 9.11 -8.16 10.03
CA GLU A 62 8.21 -9.15 10.62
C GLU A 62 7.05 -8.50 11.36
N GLU A 63 7.30 -7.45 12.13
CA GLU A 63 6.24 -6.72 12.83
C GLU A 63 5.23 -6.14 11.84
N ARG A 64 5.73 -5.51 10.79
CA ARG A 64 4.87 -4.91 9.76
C ARG A 64 4.07 -5.97 9.01
N TYR A 65 4.70 -7.10 8.70
CA TYR A 65 4.03 -8.23 8.04
C TYR A 65 2.88 -8.78 8.90
N ARG A 66 3.13 -8.98 10.19
CA ARG A 66 2.10 -9.53 11.10
C ARG A 66 0.91 -8.60 11.24
N MET A 67 1.16 -7.29 11.29
CA MET A 67 0.08 -6.31 11.37
C MET A 67 -0.80 -6.34 10.12
N LEU A 68 -0.20 -6.45 8.94
CA LEU A 68 -0.94 -6.56 7.70
C LEU A 68 -1.70 -7.88 7.60
N LYS A 69 -1.07 -8.98 7.99
CA LYS A 69 -1.68 -10.30 7.88
C LYS A 69 -2.94 -10.43 8.74
N ALA A 70 -2.99 -9.72 9.85
CA ALA A 70 -4.14 -9.72 10.74
C ALA A 70 -5.30 -8.85 10.23
N ASN A 71 -5.08 -8.05 9.20
CA ASN A 71 -6.08 -7.14 8.68
C ASN A 71 -7.05 -7.87 7.76
N LYS A 72 -8.34 -7.75 8.04
CA LYS A 72 -9.38 -8.51 7.29
C LYS A 72 -9.53 -8.08 5.83
N PHE A 73 -9.03 -6.90 5.46
CA PHE A 73 -9.14 -6.40 4.09
C PHE A 73 -8.01 -6.90 3.18
N VAL A 74 -6.97 -7.49 3.75
CA VAL A 74 -5.80 -7.96 3.02
C VAL A 74 -5.98 -9.43 2.65
N ASP A 75 -5.95 -9.73 1.36
CA ASP A 75 -6.08 -11.12 0.89
C ASP A 75 -4.72 -11.79 0.68
N ALA A 76 -3.72 -11.04 0.26
CA ALA A 76 -2.37 -11.56 0.07
C ALA A 76 -1.34 -10.45 0.31
N ILE A 77 -0.15 -10.87 0.73
CA ILE A 77 0.97 -9.94 0.96
C ILE A 77 2.14 -10.40 0.10
N ILE A 78 2.75 -9.45 -0.60
CA ILE A 78 3.99 -9.71 -1.32
C ILE A 78 5.06 -8.74 -0.81
N ILE A 79 6.22 -9.28 -0.45
CA ILE A 79 7.32 -8.49 0.10
C ILE A 79 8.29 -8.13 -1.03
N TYR A 80 8.68 -6.87 -1.11
CA TYR A 80 9.71 -6.44 -2.03
C TYR A 80 10.85 -5.77 -1.27
N ALA A 81 12.07 -5.97 -1.77
CA ALA A 81 13.27 -5.55 -1.05
C ALA A 81 13.46 -4.03 -1.03
N ASP A 82 13.21 -3.38 -2.16
CA ASP A 82 13.51 -1.96 -2.35
C ASP A 82 12.65 -1.34 -3.46
N GLU A 83 12.87 -0.07 -3.76
CA GLU A 83 12.11 0.63 -4.80
C GLU A 83 12.32 0.05 -6.21
N TYR A 84 13.49 -0.49 -6.49
CA TYR A 84 13.75 -1.11 -7.80
C TYR A 84 12.87 -2.34 -7.99
N GLU A 85 12.79 -3.18 -6.97
CA GLU A 85 11.93 -4.37 -7.01
C GLU A 85 10.45 -3.99 -7.01
N SER A 86 10.07 -2.90 -6.31
CA SER A 86 8.72 -2.38 -6.33
C SER A 86 8.25 -2.08 -7.75
N LYS A 87 9.08 -1.42 -8.55
CA LYS A 87 8.75 -1.11 -9.94
C LYS A 87 8.63 -2.36 -10.79
N THR A 88 9.46 -3.35 -10.53
CA THR A 88 9.39 -4.65 -11.21
C THR A 88 8.05 -5.33 -10.92
N LEU A 89 7.63 -5.33 -9.66
CA LEU A 89 6.34 -5.91 -9.28
C LEU A 89 5.17 -5.19 -9.94
N ASP A 90 5.21 -3.87 -10.06
CA ASP A 90 4.18 -3.12 -10.75
C ASP A 90 4.03 -3.56 -12.22
N ALA A 91 5.12 -3.98 -12.84
CA ALA A 91 5.09 -4.45 -14.22
C ALA A 91 4.65 -5.92 -14.35
N TRP A 92 4.89 -6.72 -13.33
CA TRP A 92 4.73 -8.18 -13.42
C TRP A 92 3.46 -8.73 -12.78
N LEU A 93 2.98 -8.12 -11.69
CA LEU A 93 1.83 -8.64 -10.97
C LEU A 93 0.57 -8.58 -11.84
N PRO A 94 -0.23 -9.65 -11.85
CA PRO A 94 -1.43 -9.70 -12.69
C PRO A 94 -2.63 -9.02 -12.04
N TYR A 95 -2.43 -7.82 -11.49
CA TYR A 95 -3.54 -7.05 -10.94
C TYR A 95 -4.31 -6.32 -12.04
N ASP A 96 -5.55 -5.98 -11.73
CA ASP A 96 -6.42 -5.27 -12.65
C ASP A 96 -6.46 -3.77 -12.37
N VAL A 97 -6.24 -3.37 -11.12
CA VAL A 97 -6.27 -1.97 -10.70
C VAL A 97 -5.19 -1.73 -9.64
N ARG A 98 -4.49 -0.60 -9.78
CA ARG A 98 -3.46 -0.13 -8.86
C ARG A 98 -4.06 0.94 -7.96
N PHE A 99 -3.94 0.75 -6.65
CA PHE A 99 -4.37 1.76 -5.69
C PHE A 99 -3.17 2.53 -5.16
N MET A 100 -3.35 3.82 -4.94
CA MET A 100 -2.33 4.70 -4.35
C MET A 100 -3.02 5.76 -3.51
N GLY A 101 -2.32 6.31 -2.52
CA GLY A 101 -2.80 7.49 -1.83
C GLY A 101 -2.84 8.69 -2.77
N GLU A 102 -3.80 9.59 -2.60
CA GLU A 102 -3.94 10.76 -3.47
C GLU A 102 -2.76 11.74 -3.36
N ASP A 103 -1.96 11.63 -2.31
CA ASP A 103 -0.74 12.41 -2.14
C ASP A 103 0.33 12.07 -3.19
N HIS A 104 0.20 10.92 -3.87
CA HIS A 104 1.09 10.52 -4.96
C HIS A 104 0.54 10.87 -6.35
N LYS A 105 -0.57 11.61 -6.42
CA LYS A 105 -1.29 11.85 -7.67
C LYS A 105 -0.46 12.57 -8.73
N ASN A 106 0.45 13.43 -8.31
CA ASN A 106 1.25 14.24 -9.23
C ASN A 106 2.61 13.61 -9.58
N ASP A 107 2.90 12.42 -9.06
CA ASP A 107 4.13 11.70 -9.39
C ASP A 107 4.01 11.02 -10.76
N ASP A 108 5.14 10.63 -11.32
CA ASP A 108 5.17 9.98 -12.63
C ASP A 108 4.95 8.47 -12.48
N TRP A 109 3.75 8.02 -12.89
CA TRP A 109 3.36 6.61 -12.88
C TRP A 109 3.18 6.05 -14.28
N SER A 110 3.83 6.68 -15.27
CA SER A 110 3.65 6.31 -16.68
C SER A 110 4.05 4.87 -17.00
N TYR A 111 4.90 4.26 -16.16
CA TYR A 111 5.30 2.86 -16.33
C TYR A 111 4.21 1.88 -15.92
N ILE A 112 3.18 2.32 -15.20
CA ILE A 112 2.05 1.49 -14.84
C ILE A 112 1.03 1.53 -15.96
N LYS A 113 0.73 0.38 -16.56
CA LYS A 113 -0.17 0.29 -17.73
C LYS A 113 -1.61 -0.09 -17.35
N LYS A 114 -1.89 -0.23 -16.08
CA LYS A 114 -3.21 -0.58 -15.56
C LYS A 114 -3.89 0.67 -15.00
N PRO A 115 -5.21 0.66 -14.85
CA PRO A 115 -5.91 1.78 -14.21
C PRO A 115 -5.38 2.04 -12.81
N ILE A 116 -5.27 3.31 -12.45
CA ILE A 116 -4.85 3.75 -11.11
C ILE A 116 -6.03 4.45 -10.45
N ILE A 117 -6.33 4.06 -9.23
CA ILE A 117 -7.34 4.71 -8.39
C ILE A 117 -6.62 5.31 -7.20
N PHE A 118 -6.80 6.61 -7.00
CA PHE A 118 -6.19 7.32 -5.88
C PHE A 118 -7.15 7.33 -4.69
N LEU A 119 -6.63 6.91 -3.53
CA LEU A 119 -7.41 6.81 -2.30
C LEU A 119 -7.35 8.13 -1.53
N SER A 120 -8.46 8.50 -0.91
CA SER A 120 -8.57 9.78 -0.21
C SER A 120 -7.66 9.86 1.02
N ARG A 121 -7.04 11.03 1.22
CA ARG A 121 -6.23 11.34 2.39
C ARG A 121 -6.87 12.45 3.22
N LYS A 122 -8.17 12.66 3.09
CA LYS A 122 -8.88 13.75 3.79
C LYS A 122 -8.85 13.60 5.30
N HIS A 123 -8.77 12.36 5.80
CA HIS A 123 -8.68 12.11 7.25
C HIS A 123 -7.40 12.64 7.88
N LYS A 124 -6.31 12.79 7.09
CA LYS A 124 -5.00 13.30 7.54
C LYS A 124 -4.30 12.44 8.59
N TRP A 125 -4.77 11.24 8.86
CA TRP A 125 -4.08 10.31 9.75
C TRP A 125 -2.83 9.77 9.06
N SER A 126 -1.70 9.78 9.77
CA SER A 126 -0.41 9.36 9.21
C SER A 126 0.54 8.92 10.33
N SER A 127 1.58 8.19 9.95
CA SER A 127 2.66 7.83 10.88
C SER A 127 3.37 9.07 11.44
N GLY A 128 3.57 10.09 10.60
CA GLY A 128 4.15 11.36 11.03
C GLY A 128 3.30 12.04 12.09
N ASN A 129 1.97 12.03 11.92
CA ASN A 129 1.05 12.57 12.91
C ASN A 129 1.17 11.84 14.24
N ILE A 130 1.26 10.52 14.22
CA ILE A 130 1.42 9.72 15.45
C ILE A 130 2.74 10.03 16.12
N ARG A 131 3.84 10.12 15.36
CA ARG A 131 5.14 10.49 15.90
C ARG A 131 5.09 11.83 16.62
N ASN A 132 4.45 12.81 16.00
CA ASN A 132 4.31 14.15 16.61
C ASN A 132 3.52 14.12 17.91
N ARG A 133 2.43 13.35 17.95
CA ARG A 133 1.63 13.19 19.17
C ARG A 133 2.43 12.53 20.29
N VAL A 134 3.27 11.55 19.97
CA VAL A 134 4.14 10.92 20.96
C VAL A 134 5.15 11.92 21.50
N LEU A 135 5.76 12.72 20.64
CA LEU A 135 6.71 13.77 21.08
C LEU A 135 6.03 14.81 21.97
N GLU A 136 4.83 15.23 21.62
CA GLU A 136 4.06 16.18 22.44
C GLU A 136 3.71 15.58 23.81
N ALA A 137 3.36 14.30 23.86
CA ALA A 137 3.00 13.66 25.10
C ALA A 137 4.15 13.57 26.11
N LYS A 138 5.39 13.70 25.65
CA LYS A 138 6.58 13.66 26.53
C LYS A 138 6.96 15.02 27.14
N LYS A 139 6.34 16.06 26.73
CA LYS A 139 6.65 17.43 27.22
C LYS A 139 6.08 17.68 28.63
#